data_fbb143e7f5ebe1f8832b8f638911e376
#
_entry.id   fbb143e7f5ebe1f8832b8f638911e376
#
_cell.length_a   1.000
_cell.length_b   1.000
_cell.length_c   1.000
_cell.angle_alpha   90.00
_cell.angle_beta   90.00
_cell.angle_gamma   90.00
#
_symmetry.space_group_name_H-M   'P 1'
#
loop_
_entity.id
_entity.type
_entity.pdbx_description
1 polymer ?
#
loop_
_entity_poly.entity_id
_entity_poly.type
_entity_poly.pdbx_seq_one_letter_code
_entity_poly.pdbx_strand_id
1 'polypeptide(L)'
;MTLEETYASLNEGINDPGIFKAVFMAGGPGSGKSLAAKKLGFQSMGLRPVNSDTSFENGLKKAGLSLKMPEDEEEQRDAVRVHAKAMTAKRQDILVKGRMGLVIDSTARDIKKLMVQKKLLEQLGYETAMVFVNTSLETALDRNRERERSIPDNIVKDNHAKVRSNMGKLQNAFGRQNFFIIDNDGDIKDLEKNTTKVFPRLRSFVKEYPSNKMATAWKSALTMKPMKNVALAAAYEHPIDMDNRLFSEDRVTDALGDKQKREREQLKDKHDKEKDRDRMRITRQKNVQTEESKEVLATKEKIYKDLKKKRDYFEKEYGEKADEVMHGTAMNMAKKLHKVAEGRFT
;
A
#
# COMPACT_ATOMS: atom_id res chain seq x y z
N MET A 1 16.05 -10.35 -42.34
CA MET A 1 14.93 -10.22 -41.39
C MET A 1 14.49 -8.78 -41.44
N THR A 2 13.34 -8.52 -42.02
CA THR A 2 12.78 -7.16 -42.10
C THR A 2 12.26 -6.71 -40.70
N LEU A 3 12.06 -5.42 -40.52
CA LEU A 3 11.46 -4.89 -39.28
C LEU A 3 10.08 -5.53 -39.02
N GLU A 4 9.31 -5.83 -40.09
CA GLU A 4 8.02 -6.55 -40.00
C GLU A 4 8.18 -8.00 -39.57
N GLU A 5 9.18 -8.72 -40.05
CA GLU A 5 9.50 -10.09 -39.60
C GLU A 5 9.99 -10.09 -38.16
N THR A 6 10.74 -9.07 -37.74
CA THR A 6 11.16 -8.90 -36.35
C THR A 6 9.97 -8.55 -35.45
N TYR A 7 9.04 -7.68 -35.91
CA TYR A 7 7.81 -7.37 -35.21
C TYR A 7 6.86 -8.59 -35.14
N ALA A 8 6.75 -9.37 -36.22
CA ALA A 8 5.97 -10.59 -36.24
C ALA A 8 6.58 -11.69 -35.33
N SER A 9 7.90 -11.72 -35.18
CA SER A 9 8.59 -12.62 -34.23
C SER A 9 8.54 -12.15 -32.78
N LEU A 10 8.34 -10.85 -32.56
CA LEU A 10 8.15 -10.25 -31.23
C LEU A 10 6.68 -10.19 -30.81
N ASN A 11 5.74 -10.28 -31.76
CA ASN A 11 4.34 -10.45 -31.45
C ASN A 11 4.11 -11.84 -30.89
N GLU A 12 4.05 -11.91 -29.58
CA GLU A 12 3.58 -13.07 -28.87
C GLU A 12 2.18 -13.40 -29.41
N GLY A 13 2.09 -14.50 -30.10
CA GLY A 13 0.90 -14.88 -30.85
C GLY A 13 -0.05 -15.74 -30.05
N ILE A 14 -1.11 -16.19 -30.70
CA ILE A 14 -2.14 -17.06 -30.11
C ILE A 14 -1.63 -18.38 -29.53
N ASN A 15 -0.39 -18.74 -29.81
CA ASN A 15 0.27 -19.94 -29.31
C ASN A 15 1.30 -19.65 -28.21
N ASP A 16 1.36 -18.42 -27.71
CA ASP A 16 2.30 -18.05 -26.66
C ASP A 16 2.05 -18.83 -25.38
N PRO A 17 3.12 -19.24 -24.71
CA PRO A 17 2.97 -19.86 -23.40
C PRO A 17 2.31 -18.90 -22.41
N GLY A 18 1.36 -19.39 -21.66
CA GLY A 18 0.69 -18.62 -20.60
C GLY A 18 -0.35 -17.60 -21.07
N ILE A 19 -0.69 -17.59 -22.39
CA ILE A 19 -1.77 -16.71 -22.89
C ILE A 19 -3.07 -16.93 -22.12
N PHE A 20 -3.75 -15.84 -21.74
CA PHE A 20 -4.93 -15.84 -20.87
C PHE A 20 -4.73 -16.53 -19.51
N LYS A 21 -3.52 -16.62 -19.01
CA LYS A 21 -3.22 -17.13 -17.66
C LYS A 21 -2.78 -16.02 -16.73
N ALA A 22 -3.33 -15.99 -15.52
CA ALA A 22 -2.94 -15.05 -14.50
C ALA A 22 -2.67 -15.80 -13.18
N VAL A 23 -1.43 -15.79 -12.73
CA VAL A 23 -1.00 -16.36 -11.46
C VAL A 23 -0.85 -15.25 -10.44
N PHE A 24 -1.63 -15.30 -9.38
CA PHE A 24 -1.49 -14.40 -8.25
C PHE A 24 -0.49 -14.98 -7.26
N MET A 25 0.43 -14.15 -6.79
CA MET A 25 1.33 -14.51 -5.69
C MET A 25 0.81 -13.89 -4.40
N ALA A 26 0.71 -14.69 -3.35
CA ALA A 26 0.31 -14.24 -2.01
C ALA A 26 1.36 -14.61 -0.96
N GLY A 27 1.46 -13.80 0.08
CA GLY A 27 2.37 -13.98 1.20
C GLY A 27 2.72 -12.65 1.85
N GLY A 28 2.97 -12.63 3.15
CA GLY A 28 3.35 -11.43 3.90
C GLY A 28 4.74 -10.88 3.55
N PRO A 29 5.08 -9.71 4.08
CA PRO A 29 6.46 -9.24 4.07
C PRO A 29 7.37 -10.29 4.73
N GLY A 30 8.57 -10.49 4.22
CA GLY A 30 9.49 -11.51 4.74
C GLY A 30 9.18 -12.96 4.32
N SER A 31 8.03 -13.25 3.67
CA SER A 31 7.67 -14.62 3.28
C SER A 31 8.52 -15.21 2.16
N GLY A 32 9.33 -14.41 1.45
CA GLY A 32 10.20 -14.90 0.37
C GLY A 32 9.51 -15.07 -0.98
N LYS A 33 8.37 -14.39 -1.23
CA LYS A 33 7.64 -14.41 -2.52
C LYS A 33 8.54 -14.20 -3.73
N SER A 34 9.40 -13.18 -3.70
CA SER A 34 10.26 -12.85 -4.83
C SER A 34 11.25 -13.98 -5.15
N LEU A 35 11.79 -14.64 -4.12
CA LEU A 35 12.67 -15.79 -4.28
C LEU A 35 11.91 -17.00 -4.83
N ALA A 36 10.72 -17.30 -4.28
CA ALA A 36 9.84 -18.35 -4.78
C ALA A 36 9.45 -18.10 -6.24
N ALA A 37 9.10 -16.87 -6.62
CA ALA A 37 8.80 -16.49 -7.99
C ALA A 37 9.97 -16.75 -8.95
N LYS A 38 11.20 -16.39 -8.52
CA LYS A 38 12.42 -16.65 -9.27
C LYS A 38 12.68 -18.16 -9.45
N LYS A 39 12.52 -18.97 -8.40
CA LYS A 39 12.69 -20.42 -8.44
C LYS A 39 11.64 -21.11 -9.31
N LEU A 40 10.39 -20.64 -9.31
CA LEU A 40 9.33 -21.13 -10.19
C LEU A 40 9.54 -20.78 -11.67
N GLY A 41 10.40 -19.82 -11.99
CA GLY A 41 10.74 -19.47 -13.36
C GLY A 41 9.54 -18.99 -14.20
N PHE A 42 8.66 -18.17 -13.65
CA PHE A 42 7.45 -17.70 -14.33
C PHE A 42 7.71 -17.11 -15.72
N GLN A 43 8.81 -16.39 -15.89
CA GLN A 43 9.16 -15.80 -17.19
C GLN A 43 9.43 -16.85 -18.26
N SER A 44 10.08 -17.98 -17.90
CA SER A 44 10.29 -19.11 -18.83
C SER A 44 9.01 -19.85 -19.20
N MET A 45 7.94 -19.64 -18.45
CA MET A 45 6.60 -20.13 -18.74
C MET A 45 5.73 -19.12 -19.52
N GLY A 46 6.28 -17.97 -19.94
CA GLY A 46 5.56 -16.93 -20.66
C GLY A 46 4.78 -15.95 -19.78
N LEU A 47 4.92 -16.01 -18.45
CA LEU A 47 4.24 -15.10 -17.55
C LEU A 47 5.05 -13.83 -17.31
N ARG A 48 4.42 -12.68 -17.45
CA ARG A 48 5.02 -11.36 -17.25
C ARG A 48 4.76 -10.82 -15.85
N PRO A 49 5.77 -10.32 -15.13
CA PRO A 49 5.57 -9.82 -13.77
C PRO A 49 4.84 -8.48 -13.75
N VAL A 50 3.83 -8.41 -12.90
CA VAL A 50 3.08 -7.21 -12.50
C VAL A 50 3.37 -6.96 -11.03
N ASN A 51 4.37 -6.12 -10.75
CA ASN A 51 4.84 -5.81 -9.41
C ASN A 51 5.27 -4.34 -9.34
N SER A 52 4.73 -3.59 -8.38
CA SER A 52 5.09 -2.20 -8.14
C SER A 52 6.34 -2.02 -7.28
N ASP A 53 6.77 -3.03 -6.54
CA ASP A 53 7.89 -2.93 -5.61
C ASP A 53 9.21 -2.60 -6.32
N THR A 54 9.49 -3.27 -7.43
CA THR A 54 10.71 -2.99 -8.23
C THR A 54 10.73 -1.56 -8.77
N SER A 55 9.59 -1.08 -9.28
CA SER A 55 9.45 0.30 -9.77
C SER A 55 9.57 1.30 -8.63
N PHE A 56 9.06 0.97 -7.46
CA PHE A 56 9.15 1.78 -6.26
C PHE A 56 10.59 1.87 -5.73
N GLU A 57 11.29 0.75 -5.58
CA GLU A 57 12.69 0.73 -5.15
C GLU A 57 13.61 1.51 -6.10
N ASN A 58 13.42 1.33 -7.42
CA ASN A 58 14.14 2.11 -8.42
C ASN A 58 13.80 3.60 -8.35
N GLY A 59 12.54 3.94 -8.07
CA GLY A 59 12.10 5.31 -7.86
C GLY A 59 12.76 5.96 -6.63
N LEU A 60 12.82 5.26 -5.50
CA LEU A 60 13.50 5.72 -4.29
C LEU A 60 14.98 5.99 -4.55
N LYS A 61 15.68 5.04 -5.18
CA LYS A 61 17.11 5.21 -5.55
C LYS A 61 17.34 6.41 -6.46
N LYS A 62 16.47 6.63 -7.46
CA LYS A 62 16.56 7.79 -8.36
C LYS A 62 16.27 9.13 -7.66
N ALA A 63 15.39 9.13 -6.67
CA ALA A 63 15.08 10.30 -5.86
C ALA A 63 16.09 10.54 -4.73
N GLY A 64 17.09 9.67 -4.55
CA GLY A 64 18.06 9.75 -3.45
C GLY A 64 17.47 9.45 -2.07
N LEU A 65 16.31 8.78 -2.03
CA LEU A 65 15.60 8.44 -0.79
C LEU A 65 16.08 7.10 -0.21
N SER A 66 16.00 7.00 1.12
CA SER A 66 16.45 5.83 1.87
C SER A 66 15.53 4.62 1.66
N LEU A 67 16.11 3.45 1.44
CA LEU A 67 15.38 2.18 1.44
C LEU A 67 14.94 1.75 2.86
N LYS A 68 15.48 2.36 3.91
CA LYS A 68 15.06 2.12 5.32
C LYS A 68 13.76 2.85 5.68
N MET A 69 13.26 3.70 4.78
CA MET A 69 11.98 4.41 4.93
C MET A 69 11.83 5.23 6.22
N PRO A 70 12.76 6.16 6.51
CA PRO A 70 12.64 7.02 7.68
C PRO A 70 11.41 7.93 7.57
N GLU A 71 10.90 8.41 8.72
CA GLU A 71 9.65 9.17 8.78
C GLU A 71 9.74 10.54 8.09
N ASP A 72 10.89 11.19 8.16
CA ASP A 72 11.17 12.49 7.53
C ASP A 72 11.11 12.47 5.99
N GLU A 73 11.21 11.31 5.37
CA GLU A 73 11.07 11.13 3.92
C GLU A 73 9.65 10.68 3.50
N GLU A 74 8.66 10.65 4.39
CA GLU A 74 7.35 10.01 4.12
C GLU A 74 6.62 10.64 2.93
N GLU A 75 6.56 11.97 2.85
CA GLU A 75 5.85 12.67 1.78
C GLU A 75 6.47 12.41 0.40
N GLN A 76 7.80 12.52 0.29
CA GLN A 76 8.53 12.27 -0.95
C GLN A 76 8.43 10.80 -1.38
N ARG A 77 8.53 9.89 -0.42
CA ARG A 77 8.38 8.46 -0.62
C ARG A 77 6.99 8.09 -1.11
N ASP A 78 5.93 8.73 -0.59
CA ASP A 78 4.56 8.48 -1.02
C ASP A 78 4.31 8.97 -2.44
N ALA A 79 4.89 10.09 -2.85
CA ALA A 79 4.86 10.54 -4.25
C ALA A 79 5.49 9.51 -5.20
N VAL A 80 6.67 8.96 -4.83
CA VAL A 80 7.33 7.88 -5.58
C VAL A 80 6.46 6.63 -5.63
N ARG A 81 5.79 6.29 -4.54
CA ARG A 81 4.88 5.13 -4.45
C ARG A 81 3.68 5.26 -5.37
N VAL A 82 3.05 6.44 -5.41
CA VAL A 82 1.92 6.73 -6.32
C VAL A 82 2.37 6.58 -7.78
N HIS A 83 3.52 7.14 -8.13
CA HIS A 83 4.07 7.00 -9.49
C HIS A 83 4.36 5.53 -9.85
N ALA A 84 4.99 4.76 -8.96
CA ALA A 84 5.30 3.35 -9.18
C ALA A 84 4.04 2.50 -9.40
N LYS A 85 2.98 2.75 -8.63
CA LYS A 85 1.67 2.09 -8.80
C LYS A 85 1.03 2.44 -10.14
N ALA A 86 1.05 3.73 -10.54
CA ALA A 86 0.50 4.18 -11.81
C ALA A 86 1.21 3.53 -13.01
N MET A 87 2.55 3.44 -12.97
CA MET A 87 3.34 2.78 -14.01
C MET A 87 3.05 1.28 -14.08
N THR A 88 2.87 0.63 -12.93
CA THR A 88 2.53 -0.80 -12.86
C THR A 88 1.15 -1.07 -13.42
N ALA A 89 0.15 -0.23 -13.10
CA ALA A 89 -1.19 -0.34 -13.66
C ALA A 89 -1.19 -0.18 -15.19
N LYS A 90 -0.49 0.83 -15.71
CA LYS A 90 -0.33 1.03 -17.16
C LYS A 90 0.32 -0.17 -17.85
N ARG A 91 1.37 -0.74 -17.23
CA ARG A 91 2.01 -1.95 -17.73
C ARG A 91 1.04 -3.14 -17.75
N GLN A 92 0.29 -3.34 -16.67
CA GLN A 92 -0.71 -4.41 -16.59
C GLN A 92 -1.77 -4.25 -17.68
N ASP A 93 -2.27 -3.05 -17.92
CA ASP A 93 -3.25 -2.79 -18.98
C ASP A 93 -2.72 -3.18 -20.37
N ILE A 94 -1.45 -2.85 -20.67
CA ILE A 94 -0.79 -3.23 -21.93
C ILE A 94 -0.71 -4.75 -22.06
N LEU A 95 -0.28 -5.45 -21.01
CA LEU A 95 -0.16 -6.90 -21.00
C LEU A 95 -1.52 -7.59 -21.18
N VAL A 96 -2.56 -7.06 -20.52
CA VAL A 96 -3.93 -7.58 -20.64
C VAL A 96 -4.51 -7.33 -22.02
N LYS A 97 -4.25 -6.18 -22.65
CA LYS A 97 -4.62 -5.94 -24.05
C LYS A 97 -4.00 -6.96 -25.00
N GLY A 98 -2.74 -7.32 -24.77
CA GLY A 98 -2.04 -8.38 -25.51
C GLY A 98 -2.45 -9.81 -25.11
N ARG A 99 -3.39 -9.98 -24.16
CA ARG A 99 -3.78 -11.30 -23.62
C ARG A 99 -2.62 -12.12 -23.04
N MET A 100 -1.53 -11.45 -22.72
CA MET A 100 -0.30 -12.06 -22.21
C MET A 100 -0.49 -12.71 -20.86
N GLY A 101 0.29 -13.72 -20.58
CA GLY A 101 0.36 -14.37 -19.28
C GLY A 101 0.88 -13.41 -18.19
N LEU A 102 0.27 -13.44 -17.02
CA LEU A 102 0.57 -12.52 -15.91
C LEU A 102 1.01 -13.29 -14.67
N VAL A 103 2.02 -12.77 -13.98
CA VAL A 103 2.24 -13.07 -12.57
C VAL A 103 2.05 -11.77 -11.77
N ILE A 104 1.03 -11.77 -10.91
CA ILE A 104 0.60 -10.58 -10.17
C ILE A 104 1.08 -10.73 -8.73
N ASP A 105 2.06 -9.91 -8.34
CA ASP A 105 2.55 -9.90 -6.96
C ASP A 105 1.57 -9.14 -6.07
N SER A 106 1.05 -9.83 -5.07
CA SER A 106 0.12 -9.31 -4.09
C SER A 106 0.51 -9.79 -2.70
N THR A 107 0.28 -8.98 -1.69
CA THR A 107 0.38 -9.46 -0.30
C THR A 107 -0.83 -10.30 0.10
N ALA A 108 -1.95 -10.19 -0.65
CA ALA A 108 -3.25 -10.76 -0.31
C ALA A 108 -3.80 -10.31 1.08
N ARG A 109 -3.31 -9.20 1.59
CA ARG A 109 -3.83 -8.54 2.79
C ARG A 109 -5.25 -7.99 2.55
N ASP A 110 -5.44 -7.31 1.43
CA ASP A 110 -6.74 -6.81 0.97
C ASP A 110 -7.38 -7.84 0.02
N ILE A 111 -8.14 -8.76 0.61
CA ILE A 111 -8.81 -9.80 -0.16
C ILE A 111 -9.89 -9.24 -1.09
N LYS A 112 -10.56 -8.13 -0.72
CA LYS A 112 -11.61 -7.53 -1.56
C LYS A 112 -11.01 -7.02 -2.86
N LYS A 113 -9.93 -6.25 -2.78
CA LYS A 113 -9.20 -5.74 -3.95
C LYS A 113 -8.71 -6.87 -4.85
N LEU A 114 -8.14 -7.91 -4.26
CA LEU A 114 -7.66 -9.08 -5.00
C LEU A 114 -8.80 -9.81 -5.72
N MET A 115 -9.96 -9.99 -5.07
CA MET A 115 -11.13 -10.65 -5.69
C MET A 115 -11.69 -9.83 -6.84
N VAL A 116 -11.71 -8.50 -6.75
CA VAL A 116 -12.14 -7.64 -7.86
C VAL A 116 -11.21 -7.80 -9.05
N GLN A 117 -9.89 -7.75 -8.81
CA GLN A 117 -8.88 -7.91 -9.86
C GLN A 117 -8.99 -9.30 -10.52
N LYS A 118 -9.16 -10.36 -9.73
CA LYS A 118 -9.41 -11.71 -10.22
C LYS A 118 -10.65 -11.76 -11.12
N LYS A 119 -11.79 -11.22 -10.65
CA LYS A 119 -13.05 -11.22 -11.39
C LYS A 119 -12.95 -10.45 -12.72
N LEU A 120 -12.28 -9.29 -12.72
CA LEU A 120 -12.06 -8.52 -13.95
C LEU A 120 -11.24 -9.31 -14.98
N LEU A 121 -10.18 -9.99 -14.54
CA LEU A 121 -9.36 -10.83 -15.42
C LEU A 121 -10.17 -12.00 -15.96
N GLU A 122 -10.98 -12.67 -15.15
CA GLU A 122 -11.84 -13.78 -15.57
C GLU A 122 -12.92 -13.34 -16.58
N GLN A 123 -13.48 -12.15 -16.40
CA GLN A 123 -14.40 -11.55 -17.38
C GLN A 123 -13.73 -11.27 -18.73
N LEU A 124 -12.43 -11.02 -18.73
CA LEU A 124 -11.62 -10.84 -19.96
C LEU A 124 -11.15 -12.16 -20.57
N GLY A 125 -11.51 -13.30 -19.99
CA GLY A 125 -11.19 -14.63 -20.49
C GLY A 125 -9.97 -15.27 -19.84
N TYR A 126 -9.36 -14.65 -18.83
CA TYR A 126 -8.23 -15.25 -18.11
C TYR A 126 -8.70 -16.39 -17.20
N GLU A 127 -7.89 -17.42 -17.15
CA GLU A 127 -7.92 -18.41 -16.07
C GLU A 127 -6.94 -18.01 -14.98
N THR A 128 -7.33 -18.15 -13.72
CA THR A 128 -6.59 -17.63 -12.59
C THR A 128 -6.12 -18.74 -11.67
N ALA A 129 -4.92 -18.61 -11.13
CA ALA A 129 -4.36 -19.47 -10.09
C ALA A 129 -3.69 -18.64 -9.00
N MET A 130 -3.49 -19.23 -7.82
CA MET A 130 -2.83 -18.62 -6.69
C MET A 130 -1.63 -19.46 -6.26
N VAL A 131 -0.48 -18.81 -6.09
CA VAL A 131 0.68 -19.35 -5.37
C VAL A 131 0.78 -18.63 -4.04
N PHE A 132 0.53 -19.36 -2.97
CA PHE A 132 0.58 -18.85 -1.60
C PHE A 132 1.91 -19.26 -0.95
N VAL A 133 2.76 -18.29 -0.61
CA VAL A 133 4.01 -18.54 0.09
C VAL A 133 3.75 -18.42 1.59
N ASN A 134 3.69 -19.57 2.23
CA ASN A 134 3.46 -19.72 3.66
C ASN A 134 4.77 -19.62 4.42
N THR A 135 4.79 -18.88 5.52
CA THR A 135 5.97 -18.66 6.36
C THR A 135 5.51 -18.37 7.78
N SER A 136 6.22 -18.83 8.78
CA SER A 136 5.96 -18.46 10.17
C SER A 136 6.18 -16.97 10.39
N LEU A 137 5.59 -16.42 11.44
CA LEU A 137 5.78 -15.02 11.80
C LEU A 137 7.23 -14.73 12.19
N GLU A 138 7.85 -15.66 12.92
CA GLU A 138 9.23 -15.54 13.39
C GLU A 138 10.19 -15.43 12.20
N THR A 139 10.17 -16.39 11.30
CA THR A 139 10.98 -16.37 10.06
C THR A 139 10.72 -15.13 9.21
N ALA A 140 9.47 -14.68 9.13
CA ALA A 140 9.12 -13.47 8.37
C ALA A 140 9.71 -12.20 9.00
N LEU A 141 9.73 -12.09 10.33
CA LEU A 141 10.33 -10.97 11.06
C LEU A 141 11.84 -10.95 10.89
N ASP A 142 12.52 -12.08 11.06
CA ASP A 142 13.97 -12.17 10.94
C ASP A 142 14.42 -11.80 9.52
N ARG A 143 13.80 -12.38 8.51
CA ARG A 143 14.09 -12.03 7.12
C ARG A 143 13.77 -10.58 6.76
N ASN A 144 12.76 -9.97 7.40
CA ASN A 144 12.46 -8.56 7.19
C ASN A 144 13.55 -7.66 7.76
N ARG A 145 14.14 -8.01 8.91
CA ARG A 145 15.23 -7.25 9.54
C ARG A 145 16.54 -7.33 8.74
N GLU A 146 16.81 -8.47 8.11
CA GLU A 146 18.01 -8.69 7.28
C GLU A 146 17.94 -7.99 5.92
N ARG A 147 16.75 -7.56 5.47
CA ARG A 147 16.58 -6.92 4.17
C ARG A 147 17.14 -5.50 4.14
N GLU A 148 17.70 -5.11 2.98
CA GLU A 148 18.07 -3.72 2.70
C GLU A 148 16.86 -2.78 2.88
N ARG A 149 15.70 -3.18 2.36
CA ARG A 149 14.42 -2.51 2.59
C ARG A 149 13.63 -3.25 3.65
N SER A 150 13.69 -2.78 4.89
CA SER A 150 12.91 -3.30 6.01
C SER A 150 11.70 -2.42 6.32
N ILE A 151 10.67 -3.01 6.89
CA ILE A 151 9.48 -2.31 7.40
C ILE A 151 9.33 -2.59 8.90
N PRO A 152 8.66 -1.70 9.67
CA PRO A 152 8.45 -1.90 11.10
C PRO A 152 7.80 -3.25 11.44
N ASP A 153 8.25 -3.88 12.51
CA ASP A 153 7.82 -5.21 12.93
C ASP A 153 6.30 -5.32 13.19
N ASN A 154 5.69 -4.24 13.72
CA ASN A 154 4.24 -4.19 13.92
C ASN A 154 3.47 -4.30 12.59
N ILE A 155 3.98 -3.70 11.52
CA ILE A 155 3.40 -3.80 10.18
C ILE A 155 3.58 -5.21 9.60
N VAL A 156 4.71 -5.86 9.86
CA VAL A 156 4.92 -7.27 9.47
C VAL A 156 3.92 -8.17 10.17
N LYS A 157 3.75 -8.02 11.49
CA LYS A 157 2.80 -8.80 12.32
C LYS A 157 1.36 -8.64 11.83
N ASP A 158 0.90 -7.40 11.61
CA ASP A 158 -0.45 -7.11 11.12
C ASP A 158 -0.69 -7.71 9.73
N ASN A 159 0.25 -7.53 8.81
CA ASN A 159 0.15 -8.09 7.47
C ASN A 159 0.15 -9.63 7.50
N HIS A 160 1.02 -10.25 8.28
CA HIS A 160 1.09 -11.71 8.41
C HIS A 160 -0.23 -12.29 8.93
N ALA A 161 -0.79 -11.71 10.01
CA ALA A 161 -2.06 -12.13 10.57
C ALA A 161 -3.21 -12.02 9.56
N LYS A 162 -3.32 -10.88 8.83
CA LYS A 162 -4.34 -10.64 7.80
C LYS A 162 -4.21 -11.61 6.62
N VAL A 163 -2.99 -11.84 6.13
CA VAL A 163 -2.73 -12.76 5.02
C VAL A 163 -3.11 -14.18 5.41
N ARG A 164 -2.72 -14.61 6.62
CA ARG A 164 -3.04 -15.94 7.13
C ARG A 164 -4.55 -16.16 7.35
N SER A 165 -5.25 -15.16 7.87
CA SER A 165 -6.71 -15.23 8.04
C SER A 165 -7.47 -15.28 6.71
N ASN A 166 -6.89 -14.77 5.64
CA ASN A 166 -7.48 -14.78 4.31
C ASN A 166 -7.25 -16.10 3.54
N MET A 167 -6.33 -16.96 3.98
CA MET A 167 -5.90 -18.17 3.25
C MET A 167 -7.07 -19.09 2.85
N GLY A 168 -7.97 -19.40 3.78
CA GLY A 168 -9.15 -20.24 3.48
C GLY A 168 -10.10 -19.61 2.46
N LYS A 169 -10.32 -18.30 2.54
CA LYS A 169 -11.13 -17.55 1.56
C LYS A 169 -10.47 -17.55 0.18
N LEU A 170 -9.17 -17.40 0.12
CA LEU A 170 -8.41 -17.46 -1.13
C LEU A 170 -8.46 -18.85 -1.74
N GLN A 171 -8.27 -19.90 -0.94
CA GLN A 171 -8.37 -21.29 -1.40
C GLN A 171 -9.74 -21.60 -1.99
N ASN A 172 -10.82 -21.14 -1.36
CA ASN A 172 -12.17 -21.31 -1.89
C ASN A 172 -12.38 -20.53 -3.20
N ALA A 173 -11.86 -19.31 -3.29
CA ALA A 173 -12.04 -18.44 -4.47
C ALA A 173 -11.28 -18.91 -5.71
N PHE A 174 -10.08 -19.48 -5.55
CA PHE A 174 -9.28 -20.00 -6.67
C PHE A 174 -9.55 -21.48 -6.95
N GLY A 175 -10.17 -22.18 -6.01
CA GLY A 175 -10.35 -23.64 -6.05
C GLY A 175 -9.07 -24.39 -5.68
N ARG A 176 -9.23 -25.59 -5.09
CA ARG A 176 -8.08 -26.38 -4.57
C ARG A 176 -7.08 -26.77 -5.66
N GLN A 177 -7.54 -27.00 -6.88
CA GLN A 177 -6.69 -27.38 -8.00
C GLN A 177 -5.78 -26.22 -8.50
N ASN A 178 -6.22 -24.97 -8.36
CA ASN A 178 -5.52 -23.77 -8.78
C ASN A 178 -4.94 -22.97 -7.61
N PHE A 179 -4.89 -23.60 -6.42
CA PHE A 179 -4.30 -23.01 -5.22
C PHE A 179 -3.08 -23.83 -4.81
N PHE A 180 -1.90 -23.22 -4.94
CA PHE A 180 -0.60 -23.85 -4.70
C PHE A 180 0.01 -23.25 -3.44
N ILE A 181 0.37 -24.08 -2.47
CA ILE A 181 1.02 -23.65 -1.23
C ILE A 181 2.50 -24.01 -1.31
N ILE A 182 3.37 -23.06 -1.01
CA ILE A 182 4.80 -23.24 -0.87
C ILE A 182 5.17 -22.87 0.55
N ASP A 183 5.56 -23.85 1.34
CA ASP A 183 6.09 -23.60 2.67
C ASP A 183 7.55 -23.12 2.57
N ASN A 184 7.84 -22.02 3.24
CA ASN A 184 9.14 -21.34 3.20
C ASN A 184 9.62 -20.91 4.59
N ASP A 185 9.57 -21.83 5.55
CA ASP A 185 10.10 -21.62 6.91
C ASP A 185 11.55 -22.07 7.05
N GLY A 186 12.01 -22.95 6.18
CA GLY A 186 13.36 -23.50 6.18
C GLY A 186 14.37 -22.67 5.41
N ASP A 187 15.45 -23.32 5.05
CA ASP A 187 16.52 -22.77 4.23
C ASP A 187 16.18 -22.70 2.73
N ILE A 188 17.15 -22.28 1.92
CA ILE A 188 17.00 -22.19 0.46
C ILE A 188 16.75 -23.57 -0.18
N LYS A 189 17.33 -24.65 0.38
CA LYS A 189 17.16 -26.01 -0.16
C LYS A 189 15.74 -26.52 0.08
N ASP A 190 15.15 -26.20 1.25
CA ASP A 190 13.78 -26.52 1.54
C ASP A 190 12.82 -25.77 0.61
N LEU A 191 13.07 -24.50 0.34
CA LEU A 191 12.31 -23.75 -0.64
C LEU A 191 12.42 -24.37 -2.04
N GLU A 192 13.60 -24.78 -2.48
CA GLU A 192 13.80 -25.45 -3.77
C GLU A 192 13.01 -26.76 -3.85
N LYS A 193 13.06 -27.59 -2.82
CA LYS A 193 12.28 -28.81 -2.71
C LYS A 193 10.78 -28.54 -2.79
N ASN A 194 10.28 -27.54 -2.06
CA ASN A 194 8.86 -27.22 -2.03
C ASN A 194 8.38 -26.56 -3.34
N THR A 195 9.20 -25.74 -3.98
CA THR A 195 8.88 -25.19 -5.30
C THR A 195 8.89 -26.29 -6.37
N THR A 196 9.81 -27.26 -6.30
CA THR A 196 9.87 -28.42 -7.21
C THR A 196 8.61 -29.27 -7.13
N LYS A 197 8.02 -29.46 -5.95
CA LYS A 197 6.73 -30.18 -5.78
C LYS A 197 5.54 -29.48 -6.45
N VAL A 198 5.53 -28.15 -6.41
CA VAL A 198 4.43 -27.33 -6.97
C VAL A 198 4.58 -27.12 -8.47
N PHE A 199 5.82 -27.06 -8.95
CA PHE A 199 6.18 -26.69 -10.33
C PHE A 199 5.44 -27.51 -11.42
N PRO A 200 5.35 -28.85 -11.38
CA PRO A 200 4.69 -29.61 -12.44
C PRO A 200 3.22 -29.23 -12.61
N ARG A 201 2.48 -29.11 -11.52
CA ARG A 201 1.06 -28.74 -11.54
C ARG A 201 0.86 -27.29 -12.02
N LEU A 202 1.70 -26.36 -11.55
CA LEU A 202 1.67 -24.97 -11.97
C LEU A 202 2.01 -24.84 -13.46
N ARG A 203 3.03 -25.56 -13.93
CA ARG A 203 3.40 -25.62 -15.33
C ARG A 203 2.30 -26.20 -16.22
N SER A 204 1.60 -27.25 -15.74
CA SER A 204 0.43 -27.81 -16.44
C SER A 204 -0.65 -26.75 -16.59
N PHE A 205 -1.02 -26.06 -15.49
CA PHE A 205 -1.99 -24.97 -15.53
C PHE A 205 -1.61 -23.86 -16.54
N VAL A 206 -0.34 -23.46 -16.58
CA VAL A 206 0.11 -22.39 -17.49
C VAL A 206 0.13 -22.84 -18.95
N LYS A 207 0.52 -24.09 -19.22
CA LYS A 207 0.63 -24.63 -20.59
C LYS A 207 -0.70 -25.02 -21.21
N GLU A 208 -1.68 -25.37 -20.38
CA GLU A 208 -2.99 -25.74 -20.85
C GLU A 208 -3.68 -24.55 -21.50
N TYR A 209 -4.19 -24.73 -22.72
CA TYR A 209 -4.91 -23.66 -23.38
C TYR A 209 -6.21 -23.35 -22.63
N PRO A 210 -6.55 -22.04 -22.43
CA PRO A 210 -7.74 -21.70 -21.65
C PRO A 210 -9.02 -22.21 -22.32
N SER A 211 -9.88 -22.84 -21.52
CA SER A 211 -11.19 -23.38 -21.93
C SER A 211 -12.30 -22.31 -21.92
N ASN A 212 -12.02 -21.12 -21.42
CA ASN A 212 -12.96 -20.00 -21.32
C ASN A 212 -13.47 -19.61 -22.71
N LYS A 213 -14.80 -19.42 -22.84
CA LYS A 213 -15.46 -19.04 -24.09
C LYS A 213 -14.88 -17.78 -24.74
N MET A 214 -14.50 -16.76 -23.93
CA MET A 214 -13.92 -15.52 -24.42
C MET A 214 -12.54 -15.77 -25.04
N ALA A 215 -11.69 -16.55 -24.37
CA ALA A 215 -10.37 -16.90 -24.89
C ALA A 215 -10.45 -17.74 -26.15
N THR A 216 -11.37 -18.71 -26.19
CA THR A 216 -11.60 -19.58 -27.35
C THR A 216 -12.11 -18.78 -28.55
N ALA A 217 -13.07 -17.87 -28.33
CA ALA A 217 -13.60 -16.98 -29.38
C ALA A 217 -12.51 -16.04 -29.93
N TRP A 218 -11.69 -15.46 -29.06
CA TRP A 218 -10.57 -14.60 -29.46
C TRP A 218 -9.55 -15.38 -30.31
N LYS A 219 -9.19 -16.59 -29.93
CA LYS A 219 -8.29 -17.47 -30.71
C LYS A 219 -8.88 -17.77 -32.08
N SER A 220 -10.17 -18.16 -32.13
CA SER A 220 -10.84 -18.47 -33.39
C SER A 220 -10.88 -17.27 -34.33
N ALA A 221 -11.13 -16.08 -33.80
CA ALA A 221 -11.12 -14.85 -34.60
C ALA A 221 -9.76 -14.56 -35.25
N LEU A 222 -8.65 -14.85 -34.56
CA LEU A 222 -7.29 -14.65 -35.08
C LEU A 222 -6.81 -15.78 -36.01
N THR A 223 -7.34 -17.00 -35.88
CA THR A 223 -6.98 -18.13 -36.77
C THR A 223 -7.75 -18.11 -38.09
N MET A 224 -8.93 -17.47 -38.14
CA MET A 224 -9.63 -17.26 -39.40
C MET A 224 -8.88 -16.24 -40.23
N LYS A 225 -8.29 -16.70 -41.37
CA LYS A 225 -7.48 -15.92 -42.29
C LYS A 225 -8.04 -14.53 -42.61
N PRO A 226 -7.16 -13.53 -42.88
CA PRO A 226 -7.43 -12.08 -42.77
C PRO A 226 -8.32 -11.46 -43.82
N MET A 227 -9.24 -12.18 -44.46
CA MET A 227 -9.93 -11.59 -45.61
C MET A 227 -11.23 -10.80 -45.35
N LYS A 228 -11.82 -10.83 -44.16
CA LYS A 228 -13.05 -10.04 -43.93
C LYS A 228 -13.36 -9.64 -42.47
N ASN A 229 -12.52 -9.84 -41.51
CA ASN A 229 -12.93 -9.72 -40.10
C ASN A 229 -12.05 -8.82 -39.22
N VAL A 230 -11.45 -7.79 -39.75
CA VAL A 230 -10.96 -6.61 -38.97
C VAL A 230 -12.10 -6.08 -38.05
N ALA A 231 -13.35 -6.12 -38.55
CA ALA A 231 -14.52 -5.74 -37.77
C ALA A 231 -14.87 -6.71 -36.64
N LEU A 232 -14.55 -8.01 -36.77
CA LEU A 232 -14.82 -8.98 -35.67
C LEU A 232 -13.72 -8.95 -34.61
N ALA A 233 -12.47 -8.77 -34.98
CA ALA A 233 -11.37 -8.54 -34.05
C ALA A 233 -11.57 -7.21 -33.29
N ALA A 234 -12.04 -6.17 -33.96
CA ALA A 234 -12.41 -4.90 -33.34
C ALA A 234 -13.69 -4.98 -32.48
N ALA A 235 -14.64 -5.88 -32.80
CA ALA A 235 -15.81 -6.10 -31.96
C ALA A 235 -15.49 -6.90 -30.68
N TYR A 236 -14.39 -7.68 -30.68
CA TYR A 236 -13.82 -8.31 -29.48
C TYR A 236 -12.72 -7.50 -28.81
N GLU A 237 -12.27 -6.40 -29.43
CA GLU A 237 -11.69 -5.31 -28.68
C GLU A 237 -12.84 -4.70 -27.86
N HIS A 238 -12.98 -5.16 -26.62
CA HIS A 238 -13.70 -4.35 -25.66
C HIS A 238 -13.21 -2.92 -25.87
N PRO A 239 -14.08 -1.92 -25.99
CA PRO A 239 -13.66 -0.53 -25.98
C PRO A 239 -13.09 -0.27 -24.60
N ILE A 240 -11.87 -0.72 -24.38
CA ILE A 240 -11.04 -0.25 -23.30
C ILE A 240 -10.63 1.12 -23.80
N ASP A 241 -11.47 2.08 -23.47
CA ASP A 241 -11.21 3.49 -23.64
C ASP A 241 -9.76 3.74 -23.23
N MET A 242 -8.94 4.21 -24.15
CA MET A 242 -7.49 4.33 -23.96
C MET A 242 -7.13 5.23 -22.76
N ASP A 243 -8.06 6.11 -22.37
CA ASP A 243 -7.92 7.01 -21.23
C ASP A 243 -8.34 6.37 -19.88
N ASN A 244 -9.02 5.23 -19.90
CA ASN A 244 -9.52 4.55 -18.71
C ASN A 244 -8.68 3.31 -18.37
N ARG A 245 -7.81 3.43 -17.40
CA ARG A 245 -6.95 2.34 -16.89
C ARG A 245 -7.77 1.25 -16.23
N LEU A 246 -7.81 0.05 -16.82
CA LEU A 246 -8.63 -1.08 -16.37
C LEU A 246 -8.35 -1.48 -14.92
N PHE A 247 -7.11 -1.31 -14.47
CA PHE A 247 -6.63 -1.66 -13.14
C PHE A 247 -6.18 -0.45 -12.33
N SER A 248 -6.64 0.76 -12.68
CA SER A 248 -6.48 1.94 -11.81
C SER A 248 -7.18 1.75 -10.47
N GLU A 249 -6.70 2.42 -9.44
CA GLU A 249 -7.35 2.33 -8.11
C GLU A 249 -8.82 2.77 -8.19
N ASP A 250 -9.14 3.74 -9.04
CA ASP A 250 -10.50 4.24 -9.24
C ASP A 250 -11.42 3.18 -9.84
N ARG A 251 -11.01 2.48 -10.92
CA ARG A 251 -11.83 1.42 -11.53
C ARG A 251 -11.98 0.18 -10.65
N VAL A 252 -10.93 -0.21 -9.93
CA VAL A 252 -11.04 -1.27 -8.94
C VAL A 252 -12.00 -0.85 -7.82
N THR A 253 -12.07 0.45 -7.52
CA THR A 253 -13.01 1.03 -6.55
C THR A 253 -14.44 1.06 -7.09
N ASP A 254 -14.64 1.47 -8.34
CA ASP A 254 -15.95 1.48 -9.02
C ASP A 254 -16.53 0.07 -9.17
N ALA A 255 -15.69 -0.94 -9.46
CA ALA A 255 -16.10 -2.34 -9.52
C ALA A 255 -16.48 -2.94 -8.16
N LEU A 256 -16.15 -2.27 -7.04
CA LEU A 256 -16.59 -2.66 -5.69
C LEU A 256 -18.06 -2.31 -5.41
N GLY A 257 -18.71 -1.56 -6.31
CA GLY A 257 -20.11 -1.16 -6.23
C GLY A 257 -20.38 0.06 -5.35
N ASP A 258 -21.46 0.77 -5.65
CA ASP A 258 -21.88 2.00 -4.97
C ASP A 258 -21.99 1.89 -3.44
N LYS A 259 -22.28 0.70 -2.92
CA LYS A 259 -22.38 0.49 -1.47
C LYS A 259 -21.05 0.66 -0.76
N GLN A 260 -19.96 0.16 -1.34
CA GLN A 260 -18.63 0.28 -0.75
C GLN A 260 -18.01 1.66 -0.99
N LYS A 261 -18.40 2.32 -2.07
CA LYS A 261 -18.02 3.72 -2.32
C LYS A 261 -18.64 4.62 -1.25
N ARG A 262 -19.92 4.44 -0.93
CA ARG A 262 -20.59 5.15 0.19
C ARG A 262 -19.98 4.83 1.54
N GLU A 263 -19.60 3.58 1.82
CA GLU A 263 -18.92 3.20 3.06
C GLU A 263 -17.53 3.88 3.19
N ARG A 264 -16.78 3.99 2.08
CA ARG A 264 -15.48 4.69 2.06
C ARG A 264 -15.62 6.19 2.21
N GLU A 265 -16.59 6.80 1.54
CA GLU A 265 -16.91 8.22 1.69
C GLU A 265 -17.34 8.54 3.12
N GLN A 266 -18.18 7.70 3.73
CA GLN A 266 -18.58 7.82 5.13
C GLN A 266 -17.39 7.68 6.10
N LEU A 267 -16.46 6.74 5.83
CA LEU A 267 -15.25 6.56 6.63
C LEU A 267 -14.30 7.75 6.48
N LYS A 268 -14.15 8.29 5.28
CA LYS A 268 -13.34 9.47 5.01
C LYS A 268 -13.93 10.70 5.68
N ASP A 269 -15.25 10.91 5.56
CA ASP A 269 -15.99 11.99 6.20
C ASP A 269 -15.91 11.90 7.74
N LYS A 270 -15.95 10.69 8.29
CA LYS A 270 -15.78 10.43 9.73
C LYS A 270 -14.37 10.76 10.21
N HIS A 271 -13.36 10.40 9.43
CA HIS A 271 -11.95 10.67 9.72
C HIS A 271 -11.62 12.17 9.60
N ASP A 272 -12.18 12.86 8.60
CA ASP A 272 -12.01 14.30 8.42
C ASP A 272 -12.70 15.08 9.56
N LYS A 273 -13.91 14.66 9.97
CA LYS A 273 -14.60 15.21 11.15
C LYS A 273 -13.85 14.96 12.46
N GLU A 274 -13.16 13.84 12.59
CA GLU A 274 -12.33 13.53 13.75
C GLU A 274 -11.08 14.41 13.79
N LYS A 275 -10.41 14.60 12.66
CA LYS A 275 -9.30 15.56 12.51
C LYS A 275 -9.70 17.01 12.80
N ASP A 276 -10.88 17.43 12.36
CA ASP A 276 -11.37 18.77 12.63
C ASP A 276 -11.74 18.95 14.11
N ARG A 277 -12.29 17.93 14.76
CA ARG A 277 -12.51 17.94 16.23
C ARG A 277 -11.20 18.05 16.99
N ASP A 278 -10.17 17.31 16.59
CA ASP A 278 -8.86 17.38 17.23
C ASP A 278 -8.19 18.74 16.99
N ARG A 279 -8.29 19.31 15.79
CA ARG A 279 -7.83 20.68 15.51
C ARG A 279 -8.55 21.72 16.38
N MET A 280 -9.89 21.63 16.49
CA MET A 280 -10.67 22.52 17.36
C MET A 280 -10.31 22.35 18.84
N ARG A 281 -10.05 21.11 19.29
CA ARG A 281 -9.62 20.83 20.66
C ARG A 281 -8.26 21.43 20.96
N ILE A 282 -7.29 21.30 20.05
CA ILE A 282 -5.94 21.89 20.17
C ILE A 282 -6.04 23.42 20.16
N THR A 283 -6.85 24.01 19.28
CA THR A 283 -7.04 25.45 19.20
C THR A 283 -7.71 25.98 20.46
N ARG A 284 -8.72 25.27 21.00
CA ARG A 284 -9.39 25.62 22.25
C ARG A 284 -8.45 25.55 23.45
N GLN A 285 -7.58 24.52 23.53
CA GLN A 285 -6.56 24.42 24.56
C GLN A 285 -5.54 25.54 24.48
N LYS A 286 -5.09 25.94 23.27
CA LYS A 286 -4.19 27.08 23.08
C LYS A 286 -4.84 28.40 23.47
N ASN A 287 -6.10 28.60 23.13
CA ASN A 287 -6.83 29.83 23.50
C ASN A 287 -7.03 29.92 25.03
N VAL A 288 -7.39 28.83 25.69
CA VAL A 288 -7.52 28.80 27.17
C VAL A 288 -6.16 29.13 27.81
N GLN A 289 -5.04 28.52 27.35
CA GLN A 289 -3.71 28.82 27.87
C GLN A 289 -3.27 30.27 27.64
N THR A 290 -3.69 30.90 26.53
CA THR A 290 -3.39 32.31 26.25
C THR A 290 -4.25 33.26 27.07
N GLU A 291 -5.50 32.93 27.37
CA GLU A 291 -6.36 33.71 28.25
C GLU A 291 -5.92 33.64 29.72
N GLU A 292 -5.61 32.42 30.22
CA GLU A 292 -5.02 32.21 31.54
C GLU A 292 -3.72 33.00 31.70
N SER A 293 -2.87 33.02 30.66
CA SER A 293 -1.61 33.79 30.66
C SER A 293 -1.85 35.31 30.73
N LYS A 294 -2.89 35.82 30.07
CA LYS A 294 -3.25 37.23 30.09
C LYS A 294 -3.76 37.65 31.46
N GLU A 295 -4.60 36.85 32.08
CA GLU A 295 -5.16 37.10 33.41
C GLU A 295 -4.07 37.06 34.49
N VAL A 296 -3.14 36.08 34.42
CA VAL A 296 -1.99 36.01 35.31
C VAL A 296 -1.09 37.23 35.14
N LEU A 297 -0.87 37.71 33.93
CA LEU A 297 -0.07 38.91 33.65
C LEU A 297 -0.76 40.18 34.18
N ALA A 298 -2.08 40.34 34.01
CA ALA A 298 -2.83 41.46 34.54
C ALA A 298 -2.80 41.48 36.07
N THR A 299 -2.92 40.31 36.70
CA THR A 299 -2.81 40.16 38.16
C THR A 299 -1.37 40.48 38.63
N LYS A 300 -0.34 40.03 37.90
CA LYS A 300 1.06 40.38 38.17
C LYS A 300 1.29 41.88 38.16
N GLU A 301 0.72 42.60 37.18
CA GLU A 301 0.89 44.03 37.08
C GLU A 301 0.29 44.80 38.27
N LYS A 302 -0.91 44.35 38.72
CA LYS A 302 -1.54 44.93 39.94
C LYS A 302 -0.66 44.70 41.16
N ILE A 303 -0.20 43.49 41.40
CA ILE A 303 0.65 43.13 42.53
C ILE A 303 2.00 43.89 42.45
N TYR A 304 2.56 44.03 41.28
CA TYR A 304 3.81 44.77 41.10
C TYR A 304 3.65 46.26 41.44
N LYS A 305 2.54 46.90 41.03
CA LYS A 305 2.21 48.29 41.44
C LYS A 305 2.10 48.45 42.95
N ASP A 306 1.58 47.47 43.66
CA ASP A 306 1.49 47.51 45.12
C ASP A 306 2.83 47.27 45.80
N LEU A 307 3.64 46.35 45.26
CA LEU A 307 5.03 46.13 45.72
C LEU A 307 5.87 47.38 45.52
N LYS A 308 5.67 48.12 44.45
CA LYS A 308 6.39 49.37 44.13
C LYS A 308 6.15 50.46 45.17
N LYS A 309 5.03 50.44 45.91
CA LYS A 309 4.77 51.34 47.06
C LYS A 309 5.70 51.03 48.25
N LYS A 310 6.35 49.85 48.25
CA LYS A 310 7.32 49.41 49.26
C LYS A 310 8.75 49.39 48.71
N ARG A 311 9.03 50.15 47.69
CA ARG A 311 10.31 50.16 46.97
C ARG A 311 11.52 50.36 47.87
N ASP A 312 11.45 51.29 48.81
CA ASP A 312 12.53 51.59 49.77
C ASP A 312 12.90 50.35 50.59
N TYR A 313 11.98 49.49 50.95
CA TYR A 313 12.25 48.21 51.62
C TYR A 313 13.01 47.25 50.74
N PHE A 314 12.62 47.16 49.48
CA PHE A 314 13.30 46.25 48.53
C PHE A 314 14.65 46.76 48.14
N GLU A 315 14.85 48.06 47.96
CA GLU A 315 16.15 48.68 47.70
C GLU A 315 17.15 48.49 48.85
N LYS A 316 16.65 48.57 50.10
CA LYS A 316 17.46 48.33 51.28
C LYS A 316 17.91 46.89 51.42
N GLU A 317 17.06 45.94 51.04
CA GLU A 317 17.28 44.48 51.22
C GLU A 317 18.05 43.87 50.02
N TYR A 318 17.78 44.32 48.78
CA TYR A 318 18.23 43.69 47.55
C TYR A 318 19.08 44.62 46.64
N GLY A 319 19.25 45.88 46.99
CA GLY A 319 20.06 46.86 46.25
C GLY A 319 19.61 47.00 44.79
N GLU A 320 20.56 46.98 43.85
CA GLU A 320 20.29 47.13 42.41
C GLU A 320 19.34 46.04 41.83
N LYS A 321 19.14 44.92 42.51
CA LYS A 321 18.25 43.83 42.09
C LYS A 321 16.82 44.00 42.61
N ALA A 322 16.50 45.08 43.32
CA ALA A 322 15.18 45.29 43.92
C ALA A 322 14.02 45.18 42.92
N ASP A 323 14.15 45.79 41.73
CA ASP A 323 13.13 45.75 40.67
C ASP A 323 12.94 44.33 40.13
N GLU A 324 14.00 43.57 39.94
CA GLU A 324 13.97 42.21 39.44
C GLU A 324 13.29 41.25 40.45
N VAL A 325 13.58 41.43 41.74
CA VAL A 325 12.98 40.71 42.84
C VAL A 325 11.49 41.05 42.98
N MET A 326 11.08 42.29 42.87
CA MET A 326 9.67 42.72 42.90
C MET A 326 8.88 42.11 41.73
N HIS A 327 9.48 42.10 40.50
CA HIS A 327 8.84 41.45 39.34
C HIS A 327 8.68 39.94 39.52
N GLY A 328 9.69 39.25 40.03
CA GLY A 328 9.68 37.82 40.33
C GLY A 328 8.64 37.47 41.39
N THR A 329 8.61 38.25 42.47
CA THR A 329 7.62 38.12 43.58
C THR A 329 6.21 38.33 43.08
N ALA A 330 5.94 39.38 42.30
CA ALA A 330 4.63 39.63 41.70
C ALA A 330 4.17 38.50 40.80
N MET A 331 5.03 37.92 39.97
CA MET A 331 4.72 36.81 39.13
C MET A 331 4.39 35.51 39.91
N ASN A 332 5.15 35.23 40.97
CA ASN A 332 4.93 34.06 41.81
C ASN A 332 3.62 34.19 42.58
N MET A 333 3.30 35.35 43.10
CA MET A 333 2.02 35.63 43.80
C MET A 333 0.84 35.58 42.83
N ALA A 334 0.94 36.14 41.62
CA ALA A 334 -0.08 36.04 40.59
C ALA A 334 -0.41 34.60 40.22
N LYS A 335 0.63 33.79 39.94
CA LYS A 335 0.46 32.36 39.65
C LYS A 335 -0.18 31.60 40.82
N LYS A 336 0.18 31.92 42.06
CA LYS A 336 -0.35 31.28 43.25
C LYS A 336 -1.85 31.63 43.42
N LEU A 337 -2.26 32.89 43.23
CA LEU A 337 -3.64 33.33 43.30
C LEU A 337 -4.49 32.66 42.22
N HIS A 338 -4.00 32.57 40.99
CA HIS A 338 -4.72 31.87 39.91
C HIS A 338 -4.88 30.37 40.20
N LYS A 339 -3.88 29.67 40.72
CA LYS A 339 -3.99 28.28 41.14
C LYS A 339 -5.01 28.05 42.22
N VAL A 340 -5.13 28.96 43.17
CA VAL A 340 -6.14 28.93 44.26
C VAL A 340 -7.55 29.15 43.69
N ALA A 341 -7.72 30.09 42.77
CA ALA A 341 -9.03 30.39 42.14
C ALA A 341 -9.53 29.23 41.27
N GLU A 342 -8.62 28.44 40.67
CA GLU A 342 -8.97 27.25 39.87
C GLU A 342 -9.26 25.98 40.68
N GLY A 343 -9.19 26.04 42.03
CA GLY A 343 -9.46 24.88 42.89
C GLY A 343 -8.40 23.76 42.79
N ARG A 344 -7.22 24.03 42.25
CA ARG A 344 -6.14 23.07 42.08
C ARG A 344 -5.19 22.99 43.29
N PHE A 345 -5.76 22.98 44.47
CA PHE A 345 -5.04 22.62 45.68
C PHE A 345 -5.62 21.29 46.22
N THR A 346 -4.93 20.21 45.92
CA THR A 346 -4.84 19.03 46.80
C THR A 346 -3.45 18.97 47.35
#